data_d783000bd2659590f146261045422272
#
_entry.id   d783000bd2659590f146261045422272
#
_cell.length_a   1.000
_cell.length_b   1.000
_cell.length_c   1.000
_cell.angle_alpha   90.00
_cell.angle_beta   90.00
_cell.angle_gamma   90.00
#
_symmetry.space_group_name_H-M   'P 1'
#
loop_
_entity.id
_entity.type
_entity.pdbx_description
1 polymer ?
#
loop_
_entity_poly.entity_id
_entity_poly.type
_entity_poly.pdbx_seq_one_letter_code
_entity_poly.pdbx_strand_id
1 'polypeptide(L)'
;MKKYVILFLAIIISFPAMASTAPTELGQYGDWTAYSYKEGKNIVCYMASTPKKDEGKYQKRGDIYAIVTHRPAEKSYNVVNFVAGYNYKSGSKVSVKIGAKLFNNLFTNGTNAWAPDATTDKQIVEAMKKGQRMIVDGVSIKGTKTKDTYSLSGFSKAYQVISAKCK
;
A
#
# COMPACT_ATOMS: atom_id res chain seq x y z
N MET A 1 4.59 36.69 -60.53
CA MET A 1 4.13 36.42 -59.14
C MET A 1 4.61 35.02 -58.74
N LYS A 2 5.67 34.96 -57.94
CA LYS A 2 6.24 33.66 -57.49
C LYS A 2 5.55 33.24 -56.20
N LYS A 3 4.82 32.09 -56.25
CA LYS A 3 4.18 31.49 -55.07
C LYS A 3 5.22 30.63 -54.32
N TYR A 4 5.58 31.04 -53.12
CA TYR A 4 6.42 30.23 -52.20
C TYR A 4 5.51 29.26 -51.42
N VAL A 5 5.69 27.96 -51.63
CA VAL A 5 5.07 26.90 -50.84
C VAL A 5 5.98 26.65 -49.63
N ILE A 6 5.51 27.06 -48.46
CA ILE A 6 6.21 26.75 -47.19
C ILE A 6 5.78 25.35 -46.74
N LEU A 7 6.71 24.40 -46.81
CA LEU A 7 6.52 23.04 -46.31
C LEU A 7 6.77 23.02 -44.81
N PHE A 8 5.69 22.91 -44.00
CA PHE A 8 5.83 22.73 -42.55
C PHE A 8 6.23 21.29 -42.26
N LEU A 9 7.46 21.08 -41.83
CA LEU A 9 7.96 19.80 -41.36
C LEU A 9 7.52 19.60 -39.91
N ALA A 10 6.49 18.78 -39.66
CA ALA A 10 6.03 18.42 -38.31
C ALA A 10 7.03 17.45 -37.69
N ILE A 11 7.81 17.91 -36.71
CA ILE A 11 8.69 17.08 -35.90
C ILE A 11 7.81 16.33 -34.88
N ILE A 12 7.61 15.05 -35.08
CA ILE A 12 6.94 14.15 -34.10
C ILE A 12 7.97 13.82 -33.01
N ILE A 13 7.86 14.48 -31.87
CA ILE A 13 8.64 14.15 -30.67
C ILE A 13 8.02 12.91 -30.04
N SER A 14 8.62 11.75 -30.27
CA SER A 14 8.25 10.50 -29.58
C SER A 14 8.77 10.51 -28.15
N PHE A 15 7.87 10.68 -27.17
CA PHE A 15 8.22 10.45 -25.76
C PHE A 15 8.31 8.95 -25.53
N PRO A 16 9.41 8.43 -24.92
CA PRO A 16 9.47 7.04 -24.52
C PRO A 16 8.40 6.81 -23.41
N ALA A 17 7.42 5.95 -23.68
CA ALA A 17 6.51 5.47 -22.67
C ALA A 17 7.34 4.67 -21.65
N MET A 18 7.44 5.15 -20.41
CA MET A 18 8.00 4.35 -19.30
C MET A 18 7.03 3.19 -19.05
N ALA A 19 7.39 2.03 -19.52
CA ALA A 19 6.66 0.80 -19.25
C ALA A 19 6.78 0.49 -17.75
N SER A 20 5.72 0.77 -16.99
CA SER A 20 5.55 0.20 -15.66
C SER A 20 5.33 -1.30 -15.84
N THR A 21 6.31 -2.11 -15.43
CA THR A 21 6.16 -3.56 -15.46
C THR A 21 5.13 -3.97 -14.39
N ALA A 22 4.11 -4.73 -14.80
CA ALA A 22 3.13 -5.29 -13.86
C ALA A 22 3.86 -6.02 -12.72
N PRO A 23 3.33 -5.95 -11.47
CA PRO A 23 3.92 -6.66 -10.36
C PRO A 23 3.98 -8.17 -10.62
N THR A 24 5.14 -8.76 -10.30
CA THR A 24 5.33 -10.21 -10.33
C THR A 24 4.97 -10.77 -8.96
N GLU A 25 4.07 -11.73 -8.91
CA GLU A 25 3.75 -12.47 -7.70
C GLU A 25 4.92 -13.38 -7.32
N LEU A 26 5.37 -13.28 -6.08
CA LEU A 26 6.43 -14.11 -5.48
C LEU A 26 5.87 -15.31 -4.72
N GLY A 27 4.57 -15.33 -4.48
CA GLY A 27 3.81 -16.39 -3.87
C GLY A 27 2.78 -15.90 -2.85
N GLN A 28 1.80 -16.77 -2.60
CA GLN A 28 0.77 -16.59 -1.59
C GLN A 28 1.07 -17.45 -0.35
N TYR A 29 1.00 -16.84 0.82
CA TYR A 29 1.29 -17.45 2.11
C TYR A 29 0.13 -17.17 3.06
N GLY A 30 -0.75 -18.15 3.24
CA GLY A 30 -1.98 -17.97 3.99
C GLY A 30 -2.82 -16.83 3.40
N ASP A 31 -3.03 -15.77 4.20
CA ASP A 31 -3.83 -14.62 3.81
C ASP A 31 -3.01 -13.44 3.27
N TRP A 32 -1.72 -13.65 3.01
CA TRP A 32 -0.78 -12.64 2.52
C TRP A 32 -0.13 -13.08 1.22
N THR A 33 -0.10 -12.19 0.22
CA THR A 33 0.57 -12.42 -1.05
C THR A 33 1.76 -11.48 -1.19
N ALA A 34 2.91 -12.03 -1.57
CA ALA A 34 4.15 -11.28 -1.79
C ALA A 34 4.34 -10.96 -3.27
N TYR A 35 4.82 -9.75 -3.57
CA TYR A 35 5.03 -9.23 -4.92
C TYR A 35 6.36 -8.50 -5.04
N SER A 36 6.85 -8.39 -6.28
CA SER A 36 7.92 -7.48 -6.64
C SER A 36 7.66 -6.82 -7.99
N TYR A 37 8.15 -5.60 -8.18
CA TYR A 37 8.13 -4.92 -9.46
C TYR A 37 9.36 -4.02 -9.61
N LYS A 38 9.57 -3.49 -10.83
CA LYS A 38 10.66 -2.56 -11.11
C LYS A 38 10.11 -1.15 -11.31
N GLU A 39 10.70 -0.18 -10.63
CA GLU A 39 10.58 1.25 -10.91
C GLU A 39 11.88 1.71 -11.59
N GLY A 40 11.88 1.73 -12.92
CA GLY A 40 13.11 1.92 -13.69
C GLY A 40 14.14 0.79 -13.41
N LYS A 41 15.30 1.15 -12.84
CA LYS A 41 16.34 0.18 -12.43
C LYS A 41 16.15 -0.35 -11.01
N ASN A 42 15.28 0.25 -10.23
CA ASN A 42 15.09 -0.07 -8.81
C ASN A 42 14.08 -1.20 -8.65
N ILE A 43 14.33 -2.09 -7.70
CA ILE A 43 13.37 -3.12 -7.29
C ILE A 43 12.54 -2.60 -6.12
N VAL A 44 11.25 -2.90 -6.14
CA VAL A 44 10.33 -2.67 -5.03
C VAL A 44 9.67 -4.01 -4.71
N CYS A 45 9.63 -4.36 -3.44
CA CYS A 45 8.91 -5.54 -2.97
C CYS A 45 7.82 -5.13 -1.99
N TYR A 46 6.67 -5.75 -2.10
CA TYR A 46 5.59 -5.54 -1.15
C TYR A 46 4.82 -6.82 -0.91
N MET A 47 4.10 -6.83 0.18
CA MET A 47 3.12 -7.87 0.47
C MET A 47 1.79 -7.21 0.83
N ALA A 48 0.69 -7.87 0.47
CA ALA A 48 -0.65 -7.34 0.67
C ALA A 48 -1.62 -8.42 1.17
N SER A 49 -2.64 -7.98 1.89
CA SER A 49 -3.77 -8.79 2.34
C SER A 49 -5.05 -7.99 2.29
N THR A 50 -6.17 -8.66 2.05
CA THR A 50 -7.52 -8.11 2.19
C THR A 50 -8.11 -8.48 3.55
N PRO A 51 -9.04 -7.67 4.10
CA PRO A 51 -9.67 -8.01 5.38
C PRO A 51 -10.56 -9.25 5.23
N LYS A 52 -10.64 -10.04 6.31
CA LYS A 52 -11.61 -11.13 6.44
C LYS A 52 -13.01 -10.63 6.78
N LYS A 53 -13.09 -9.42 7.35
CA LYS A 53 -14.31 -8.74 7.70
C LYS A 53 -14.11 -7.24 7.58
N ASP A 54 -14.99 -6.60 6.86
CA ASP A 54 -15.03 -5.16 6.64
C ASP A 54 -16.38 -4.62 7.09
N GLU A 55 -16.39 -3.91 8.20
CA GLU A 55 -17.59 -3.41 8.86
C GLU A 55 -17.70 -1.90 8.71
N GLY A 56 -18.94 -1.42 8.52
CA GLY A 56 -19.27 0.00 8.44
C GLY A 56 -20.61 0.21 7.73
N LYS A 57 -21.31 1.30 8.04
CA LYS A 57 -22.56 1.67 7.35
C LYS A 57 -22.24 2.42 6.05
N TYR A 58 -21.91 1.72 4.98
CA TYR A 58 -21.64 2.28 3.66
C TYR A 58 -22.43 1.54 2.57
N GLN A 59 -22.80 2.25 1.50
CA GLN A 59 -23.51 1.65 0.36
C GLN A 59 -22.54 1.02 -0.64
N LYS A 60 -21.37 1.64 -0.83
CA LYS A 60 -20.32 1.18 -1.75
C LYS A 60 -18.96 1.51 -1.17
N ARG A 61 -18.06 0.55 -1.23
CA ARG A 61 -16.66 0.67 -0.82
C ARG A 61 -15.78 0.08 -1.93
N GLY A 62 -14.66 0.70 -2.21
CA GLY A 62 -13.66 0.16 -3.12
C GLY A 62 -12.80 -0.91 -2.44
N ASP A 63 -11.71 -1.28 -3.11
CA ASP A 63 -10.79 -2.30 -2.63
C ASP A 63 -10.08 -1.87 -1.34
N ILE A 64 -9.88 -2.84 -0.45
CA ILE A 64 -9.35 -2.65 0.89
C ILE A 64 -8.10 -3.51 1.06
N TYR A 65 -6.98 -2.88 1.43
CA TYR A 65 -5.71 -3.59 1.59
C TYR A 65 -4.95 -3.15 2.84
N ALA A 66 -4.25 -4.09 3.45
CA ALA A 66 -3.10 -3.84 4.29
C ALA A 66 -1.84 -4.21 3.50
N ILE A 67 -0.86 -3.31 3.46
CA ILE A 67 0.33 -3.45 2.62
C ILE A 67 1.58 -3.18 3.45
N VAL A 68 2.64 -3.96 3.24
CA VAL A 68 3.99 -3.68 3.75
C VAL A 68 4.95 -3.64 2.58
N THR A 69 5.71 -2.55 2.46
CA THR A 69 6.60 -2.30 1.31
C THR A 69 8.05 -2.12 1.74
N HIS A 70 8.96 -2.62 0.88
CA HIS A 70 10.39 -2.40 0.93
C HIS A 70 10.86 -1.71 -0.36
N ARG A 71 11.61 -0.60 -0.23
CA ARG A 71 12.23 0.18 -1.31
C ARG A 71 13.73 0.32 -1.04
N PRO A 72 14.56 -0.68 -1.40
CA PRO A 72 16.00 -0.67 -1.08
C PRO A 72 16.74 0.56 -1.60
N ALA A 73 16.41 1.01 -2.82
CA ALA A 73 17.04 2.18 -3.43
C ALA A 73 16.83 3.47 -2.61
N GLU A 74 15.76 3.56 -1.86
CA GLU A 74 15.43 4.68 -0.97
C GLU A 74 15.85 4.40 0.48
N LYS A 75 16.47 3.24 0.75
CA LYS A 75 16.74 2.72 2.11
C LYS A 75 15.49 2.70 3.01
N SER A 76 14.32 2.55 2.39
CA SER A 76 13.00 2.57 3.02
C SER A 76 12.48 1.15 3.16
N TYR A 77 12.25 0.71 4.40
CA TYR A 77 11.84 -0.64 4.72
C TYR A 77 10.68 -0.63 5.73
N ASN A 78 9.87 -1.68 5.67
CA ASN A 78 8.74 -1.89 6.58
C ASN A 78 7.62 -0.85 6.45
N VAL A 79 7.54 -0.09 5.37
CA VAL A 79 6.51 0.93 5.22
C VAL A 79 5.13 0.27 5.22
N VAL A 80 4.33 0.58 6.25
CA VAL A 80 2.98 0.05 6.42
C VAL A 80 1.97 1.03 5.86
N ASN A 81 1.08 0.51 5.02
CA ASN A 81 0.00 1.27 4.41
C ASN A 81 -1.33 0.52 4.52
N PHE A 82 -2.40 1.25 4.83
CA PHE A 82 -3.76 0.75 4.84
C PHE A 82 -4.60 1.52 3.82
N VAL A 83 -5.07 0.82 2.80
CA VAL A 83 -6.00 1.34 1.79
C VAL A 83 -7.42 1.05 2.25
N ALA A 84 -8.24 2.09 2.42
CA ALA A 84 -9.56 1.95 3.01
C ALA A 84 -10.69 1.71 2.00
N GLY A 85 -10.44 1.88 0.69
CA GLY A 85 -11.48 1.82 -0.33
C GLY A 85 -12.46 3.02 -0.31
N TYR A 86 -12.12 4.06 0.46
CA TYR A 86 -12.82 5.35 0.51
C TYR A 86 -11.82 6.46 0.88
N ASN A 87 -12.17 7.72 0.64
CA ASN A 87 -11.37 8.85 1.15
C ASN A 87 -11.59 9.01 2.65
N TYR A 88 -10.51 9.00 3.42
CA TYR A 88 -10.55 9.28 4.84
C TYR A 88 -11.01 10.72 5.12
N LYS A 89 -11.63 10.94 6.27
CA LYS A 89 -11.95 12.27 6.77
C LYS A 89 -10.64 13.05 6.99
N SER A 90 -10.57 14.25 6.44
CA SER A 90 -9.38 15.12 6.58
C SER A 90 -8.99 15.31 8.04
N GLY A 91 -7.70 15.16 8.36
CA GLY A 91 -7.16 15.26 9.70
C GLY A 91 -7.54 14.11 10.66
N SER A 92 -8.33 13.12 10.20
CA SER A 92 -8.61 11.95 11.03
C SER A 92 -7.35 11.08 11.21
N LYS A 93 -7.33 10.32 12.29
CA LYS A 93 -6.32 9.30 12.55
C LYS A 93 -6.93 7.92 12.37
N VAL A 94 -6.09 6.99 11.93
CA VAL A 94 -6.43 5.56 11.87
C VAL A 94 -5.78 4.88 13.07
N SER A 95 -6.51 3.94 13.68
CA SER A 95 -5.96 3.07 14.71
C SER A 95 -5.79 1.65 14.23
N VAL A 96 -4.70 1.02 14.66
CA VAL A 96 -4.35 -0.37 14.37
C VAL A 96 -4.16 -1.11 15.68
N LYS A 97 -4.95 -2.15 15.91
CA LYS A 97 -4.88 -2.99 17.10
C LYS A 97 -4.41 -4.40 16.74
N ILE A 98 -3.36 -4.88 17.39
CA ILE A 98 -2.79 -6.22 17.21
C ILE A 98 -2.53 -6.82 18.59
N GLY A 99 -3.33 -7.80 18.99
CA GLY A 99 -3.30 -8.31 20.36
C GLY A 99 -3.56 -7.21 21.38
N ALA A 100 -2.63 -7.00 22.33
CA ALA A 100 -2.68 -5.92 23.33
C ALA A 100 -2.10 -4.59 22.82
N LYS A 101 -1.42 -4.57 21.67
CA LYS A 101 -0.80 -3.35 21.14
C LYS A 101 -1.82 -2.51 20.38
N LEU A 102 -1.80 -1.19 20.65
CA LEU A 102 -2.64 -0.21 19.95
C LEU A 102 -1.74 0.90 19.39
N PHE A 103 -1.86 1.14 18.09
CA PHE A 103 -1.25 2.26 17.37
C PHE A 103 -2.40 3.16 16.89
N ASN A 104 -2.54 4.35 17.45
CA ASN A 104 -3.73 5.21 17.24
C ASN A 104 -3.40 6.56 16.58
N ASN A 105 -2.23 6.69 16.00
CA ASN A 105 -1.72 7.94 15.46
C ASN A 105 -1.39 7.90 13.95
N LEU A 106 -1.81 6.87 13.22
CA LEU A 106 -1.57 6.81 11.78
C LEU A 106 -2.27 7.99 11.11
N PHE A 107 -1.54 8.71 10.26
CA PHE A 107 -2.09 9.83 9.50
C PHE A 107 -2.73 9.36 8.20
N THR A 108 -3.65 10.16 7.67
CA THR A 108 -4.42 9.83 6.47
C THR A 108 -4.13 10.79 5.33
N ASN A 109 -4.05 10.25 4.11
CA ASN A 109 -3.96 11.03 2.87
C ASN A 109 -4.77 10.32 1.78
N GLY A 110 -5.83 10.95 1.30
CA GLY A 110 -6.76 10.35 0.34
C GLY A 110 -7.37 9.06 0.88
N THR A 111 -7.17 7.96 0.18
CA THR A 111 -7.66 6.62 0.56
C THR A 111 -6.70 5.84 1.45
N ASN A 112 -5.56 6.41 1.80
CA ASN A 112 -4.46 5.72 2.45
C ASN A 112 -4.23 6.22 3.88
N ALA A 113 -3.82 5.30 4.76
CA ALA A 113 -3.31 5.61 6.10
C ALA A 113 -1.89 5.07 6.26
N TRP A 114 -1.01 5.86 6.90
CA TRP A 114 0.42 5.59 7.04
C TRP A 114 0.87 5.76 8.49
N ALA A 115 1.87 5.00 8.89
CA ALA A 115 2.55 5.26 10.15
C ALA A 115 3.27 6.63 10.10
N PRO A 116 3.38 7.36 11.23
CA PRO A 116 3.99 8.68 11.24
C PRO A 116 5.50 8.67 11.03
N ASP A 117 6.16 7.54 11.28
CA ASP A 117 7.61 7.38 11.20
C ASP A 117 8.03 5.91 11.06
N ALA A 118 9.29 5.70 10.64
CA ALA A 118 9.85 4.36 10.43
C ALA A 118 9.93 3.51 11.72
N THR A 119 10.00 4.13 12.88
CA THR A 119 10.00 3.40 14.17
C THR A 119 8.64 2.79 14.41
N THR A 120 7.56 3.55 14.16
CA THR A 120 6.18 3.07 14.26
C THR A 120 5.91 1.99 13.23
N ASP A 121 6.35 2.14 11.97
CA ASP A 121 6.28 1.10 10.94
C ASP A 121 6.90 -0.21 11.44
N LYS A 122 8.14 -0.15 11.94
CA LYS A 122 8.84 -1.31 12.48
C LYS A 122 8.08 -1.96 13.64
N GLN A 123 7.54 -1.16 14.56
CA GLN A 123 6.77 -1.68 15.70
C GLN A 123 5.48 -2.37 15.26
N ILE A 124 4.77 -1.84 14.26
CA ILE A 124 3.58 -2.46 13.67
C ILE A 124 3.97 -3.80 13.03
N VAL A 125 5.01 -3.83 12.18
CA VAL A 125 5.48 -5.05 11.52
C VAL A 125 5.88 -6.12 12.56
N GLU A 126 6.61 -5.76 13.62
CA GLU A 126 6.98 -6.71 14.68
C GLU A 126 5.76 -7.23 15.46
N ALA A 127 4.72 -6.40 15.63
CA ALA A 127 3.46 -6.85 16.20
C ALA A 127 2.71 -7.80 15.27
N MET A 128 2.69 -7.50 13.95
CA MET A 128 2.06 -8.35 12.94
C MET A 128 2.73 -9.74 12.85
N LYS A 129 4.06 -9.83 12.96
CA LYS A 129 4.79 -11.11 12.97
C LYS A 129 4.38 -12.03 14.12
N LYS A 130 3.97 -11.46 15.26
CA LYS A 130 3.64 -12.19 16.50
C LYS A 130 2.14 -12.35 16.72
N GLY A 131 1.33 -11.56 15.98
CA GLY A 131 -0.11 -11.54 16.13
C GLY A 131 -0.81 -12.61 15.31
N GLN A 132 -2.07 -12.85 15.64
CA GLN A 132 -2.95 -13.72 14.84
C GLN A 132 -3.97 -12.92 14.04
N ARG A 133 -4.33 -11.73 14.54
CA ARG A 133 -5.35 -10.85 13.99
C ARG A 133 -4.97 -9.39 14.20
N MET A 134 -5.32 -8.59 13.20
CA MET A 134 -5.18 -7.14 13.22
C MET A 134 -6.53 -6.49 12.95
N ILE A 135 -6.85 -5.43 13.69
CA ILE A 135 -8.04 -4.60 13.50
C ILE A 135 -7.59 -3.20 13.12
N VAL A 136 -8.19 -2.67 12.06
CA VAL A 136 -7.93 -1.30 11.57
C VAL A 136 -9.23 -0.52 11.64
N ASP A 137 -9.26 0.54 12.44
CA ASP A 137 -10.41 1.43 12.57
C ASP A 137 -10.14 2.75 11.88
N GLY A 138 -11.10 3.20 11.05
CA GLY A 138 -11.00 4.44 10.29
C GLY A 138 -12.32 5.20 10.22
N VAL A 139 -12.27 6.42 9.65
CA VAL A 139 -13.45 7.26 9.44
C VAL A 139 -13.41 7.84 8.02
N SER A 140 -14.46 7.61 7.24
CA SER A 140 -14.60 8.15 5.90
C SER A 140 -14.88 9.65 5.91
N ILE A 141 -14.66 10.31 4.75
CA ILE A 141 -15.00 11.72 4.56
C ILE A 141 -16.49 12.02 4.86
N LYS A 142 -17.35 11.03 4.69
CA LYS A 142 -18.79 11.12 5.04
C LYS A 142 -19.09 10.86 6.52
N GLY A 143 -18.05 10.65 7.35
CA GLY A 143 -18.19 10.37 8.78
C GLY A 143 -18.53 8.90 9.12
N THR A 144 -18.58 8.00 8.15
CA THR A 144 -18.81 6.58 8.39
C THR A 144 -17.58 5.99 9.10
N LYS A 145 -17.80 5.41 10.28
CA LYS A 145 -16.78 4.61 10.99
C LYS A 145 -16.72 3.23 10.36
N THR A 146 -15.49 2.74 10.13
CA THR A 146 -15.24 1.39 9.62
C THR A 146 -14.30 0.64 10.55
N LYS A 147 -14.44 -0.69 10.53
CA LYS A 147 -13.58 -1.61 11.25
C LYS A 147 -13.24 -2.77 10.32
N ASP A 148 -11.97 -2.89 9.96
CA ASP A 148 -11.45 -3.91 9.07
C ASP A 148 -10.65 -4.93 9.87
N THR A 149 -11.02 -6.19 9.80
CA THR A 149 -10.35 -7.28 10.51
C THR A 149 -9.53 -8.13 9.55
N TYR A 150 -8.23 -8.13 9.73
CA TYR A 150 -7.27 -8.91 8.93
C TYR A 150 -6.79 -10.13 9.71
N SER A 151 -6.61 -11.23 9.00
CA SER A 151 -5.83 -12.37 9.49
C SER A 151 -4.34 -12.10 9.30
N LEU A 152 -3.51 -12.50 10.26
CA LEU A 152 -2.06 -12.45 10.16
C LEU A 152 -1.45 -13.81 9.82
N SER A 153 -2.30 -14.79 9.45
CA SER A 153 -1.84 -16.10 8.97
C SER A 153 -0.99 -15.93 7.71
N GLY A 154 0.24 -16.44 7.73
CA GLY A 154 1.19 -16.35 6.62
C GLY A 154 2.01 -15.07 6.57
N PHE A 155 1.70 -14.04 7.39
CA PHE A 155 2.41 -12.76 7.39
C PHE A 155 3.93 -12.91 7.48
N SER A 156 4.43 -13.66 8.49
CA SER A 156 5.87 -13.84 8.70
C SER A 156 6.57 -14.49 7.50
N LYS A 157 5.90 -15.43 6.82
CA LYS A 157 6.46 -16.09 5.63
C LYS A 157 6.51 -15.15 4.43
N ALA A 158 5.42 -14.43 4.14
CA ALA A 158 5.39 -13.44 3.08
C ALA A 158 6.43 -12.34 3.33
N TYR A 159 6.57 -11.88 4.59
CA TYR A 159 7.58 -10.89 4.98
C TYR A 159 9.01 -11.38 4.73
N GLN A 160 9.34 -12.64 5.06
CA GLN A 160 10.64 -13.24 4.76
C GLN A 160 10.94 -13.21 3.26
N VAL A 161 9.94 -13.50 2.42
CA VAL A 161 10.09 -13.52 0.95
C VAL A 161 10.40 -12.14 0.40
N ILE A 162 9.62 -11.10 0.77
CA ILE A 162 9.88 -9.73 0.30
C ILE A 162 11.22 -9.20 0.84
N SER A 163 11.59 -9.53 2.08
CA SER A 163 12.87 -9.12 2.68
C SER A 163 14.06 -9.82 2.04
N ALA A 164 13.93 -11.07 1.63
CA ALA A 164 14.98 -11.78 0.89
C ALA A 164 15.17 -11.27 -0.53
N LYS A 165 14.08 -10.88 -1.20
CA LYS A 165 14.07 -10.36 -2.57
C LYS A 165 14.56 -8.93 -2.65
N CYS A 166 14.25 -8.11 -1.65
CA CYS A 166 14.57 -6.68 -1.56
C CYS A 166 15.58 -6.42 -0.42
N LYS A 167 16.77 -7.01 -0.57
CA LYS A 167 17.93 -6.78 0.32
C LYS A 167 18.67 -5.52 -0.08
#